data_0c7eb2823733509a61d8d34f3427fefd
#
_entry.id   0c7eb2823733509a61d8d34f3427fefd
#
_cell.length_a   1.000
_cell.length_b   1.000
_cell.length_c   1.000
_cell.angle_alpha   90.00
_cell.angle_beta   90.00
_cell.angle_gamma   90.00
#
_symmetry.space_group_name_H-M   'P 1'
#
loop_
_entity.id
_entity.type
_entity.pdbx_description
1 polymer ?
#
loop_
_entity_poly.entity_id
_entity_poly.type
_entity_poly.pdbx_seq_one_letter_code
_entity_poly.pdbx_strand_id
1 'polypeptide(L)'
;QVLDGAKPDYLVVQHMEPDHAANIENFMKAYPDTTVVANTKTFTMMGNFFRNLNLDGKKLVVANGDSLTLGKHVLTFVFAPMVHWPEVMVTYDSTDKVLFSADGFGKFGALDVEEDWDCEARRYYIGIVGKYGAQVQKLLKAAATLDIQTICPLHGPILTENLGHYLEKYDIWSSYKVESEGVVIAYTSVYGNTKKAVELLAQKLEEKGCPKVTVFDLARDDMAEAVEEAFRYGKLVLATITYNGDIFPFMRTY
;
A
#
# COMPACT_ATOMS: atom_id res chain seq x y z
N GLN A 1 16.22 13.09 -18.10
CA GLN A 1 15.09 13.29 -19.03
C GLN A 1 14.01 14.17 -18.38
N VAL A 2 13.49 13.85 -17.18
CA VAL A 2 12.42 14.63 -16.55
C VAL A 2 12.86 16.05 -16.18
N LEU A 3 14.09 16.22 -15.69
CA LEU A 3 14.60 17.52 -15.28
C LEU A 3 15.08 18.41 -16.45
N ASP A 4 15.24 17.83 -17.64
CA ASP A 4 15.69 18.53 -18.87
C ASP A 4 16.83 19.56 -18.63
N GLY A 5 17.84 19.13 -17.85
CA GLY A 5 19.00 19.97 -17.48
C GLY A 5 18.77 20.91 -16.29
N ALA A 6 17.57 20.99 -15.73
CA ALA A 6 17.31 21.76 -14.52
C ALA A 6 18.01 21.11 -13.31
N LYS A 7 18.47 21.95 -12.38
CA LYS A 7 19.06 21.49 -11.12
C LYS A 7 17.99 21.56 -10.03
N PRO A 8 17.71 20.44 -9.33
CA PRO A 8 16.75 20.46 -8.24
C PRO A 8 17.32 21.17 -7.00
N ASP A 9 16.59 22.08 -6.42
CA ASP A 9 16.95 22.74 -5.16
C ASP A 9 16.72 21.79 -3.96
N TYR A 10 15.66 20.97 -4.03
CA TYR A 10 15.26 20.08 -2.95
C TYR A 10 14.97 18.67 -3.45
N LEU A 11 15.28 17.70 -2.60
CA LEU A 11 14.86 16.30 -2.70
C LEU A 11 14.04 15.95 -1.47
N VAL A 12 12.73 15.82 -1.61
CA VAL A 12 11.85 15.38 -0.51
C VAL A 12 11.86 13.85 -0.45
N VAL A 13 12.27 13.28 0.69
CA VAL A 13 12.30 11.84 0.91
C VAL A 13 11.19 11.46 1.89
N GLN A 14 10.15 10.83 1.36
CA GLN A 14 8.97 10.45 2.11
C GLN A 14 9.09 9.09 2.77
N HIS A 15 9.86 8.17 2.16
CA HIS A 15 9.96 6.77 2.54
C HIS A 15 11.34 6.19 2.19
N MET A 16 11.81 5.25 3.02
CA MET A 16 13.16 4.70 2.92
C MET A 16 13.21 3.24 2.48
N GLU A 17 12.09 2.66 2.03
CA GLU A 17 12.13 1.34 1.42
C GLU A 17 13.05 1.36 0.18
N PRO A 18 13.85 0.28 -0.05
CA PRO A 18 14.90 0.30 -1.09
C PRO A 18 14.41 0.58 -2.51
N ASP A 19 13.19 0.22 -2.87
CA ASP A 19 12.60 0.49 -4.19
C ASP A 19 12.40 2.00 -4.45
N HIS A 20 12.26 2.80 -3.38
CA HIS A 20 12.19 4.26 -3.45
C HIS A 20 13.54 4.91 -3.14
N ALA A 21 14.27 4.39 -2.15
CA ALA A 21 15.44 5.05 -1.57
C ALA A 21 16.77 4.68 -2.23
N ALA A 22 16.88 3.54 -2.94
CA ALA A 22 18.16 2.99 -3.40
C ALA A 22 18.99 3.98 -4.26
N ASN A 23 18.34 4.89 -4.96
CA ASN A 23 19.02 5.85 -5.84
C ASN A 23 19.35 7.20 -5.18
N ILE A 24 19.07 7.41 -3.90
CA ILE A 24 19.36 8.69 -3.21
C ILE A 24 20.85 9.05 -3.31
N GLU A 25 21.75 8.10 -3.08
CA GLU A 25 23.18 8.35 -3.18
C GLU A 25 23.61 8.75 -4.60
N ASN A 26 23.06 8.09 -5.64
CA ASN A 26 23.33 8.41 -7.03
C ASN A 26 22.75 9.78 -7.42
N PHE A 27 21.56 10.10 -6.92
CA PHE A 27 20.95 11.41 -7.12
C PHE A 27 21.82 12.52 -6.51
N MET A 28 22.28 12.37 -5.28
CA MET A 28 23.13 13.35 -4.60
C MET A 28 24.52 13.49 -5.22
N LYS A 29 25.05 12.44 -5.87
CA LYS A 29 26.27 12.54 -6.69
C LYS A 29 26.04 13.35 -7.96
N ALA A 30 24.88 13.18 -8.60
CA ALA A 30 24.52 13.92 -9.81
C ALA A 30 24.15 15.39 -9.53
N TYR A 31 23.53 15.65 -8.38
CA TYR A 31 23.05 16.97 -7.96
C TYR A 31 23.58 17.33 -6.56
N PRO A 32 24.90 17.63 -6.45
CA PRO A 32 25.54 17.78 -5.15
C PRO A 32 25.08 19.02 -4.35
N ASP A 33 24.44 19.97 -4.99
CA ASP A 33 23.97 21.21 -4.36
C ASP A 33 22.53 21.08 -3.81
N THR A 34 21.84 19.98 -4.09
CA THR A 34 20.46 19.73 -3.63
C THR A 34 20.37 19.58 -2.11
N THR A 35 19.38 20.21 -1.51
CA THR A 35 19.04 20.01 -0.10
C THR A 35 18.04 18.84 0.06
N VAL A 36 18.38 17.87 0.88
CA VAL A 36 17.48 16.76 1.21
C VAL A 36 16.52 17.19 2.32
N VAL A 37 15.22 17.03 2.06
CA VAL A 37 14.13 17.35 3.00
C VAL A 37 13.53 16.07 3.51
N ALA A 38 13.59 15.84 4.82
CA ALA A 38 13.06 14.63 5.44
C ALA A 38 12.87 14.81 6.96
N ASN A 39 12.19 13.86 7.59
CA ASN A 39 12.13 13.84 9.05
C ASN A 39 13.40 13.21 9.67
N THR A 40 13.56 13.38 10.98
CA THR A 40 14.74 12.89 11.72
C THR A 40 14.96 11.39 11.57
N LYS A 41 13.88 10.58 11.57
CA LYS A 41 13.97 9.13 11.45
C LYS A 41 14.44 8.69 10.06
N THR A 42 13.96 9.34 9.01
CA THR A 42 14.42 9.16 7.63
C THR A 42 15.91 9.42 7.52
N PHE A 43 16.44 10.51 8.10
CA PHE A 43 17.88 10.77 8.09
C PHE A 43 18.69 9.73 8.86
N THR A 44 18.15 9.21 9.97
CA THR A 44 18.79 8.10 10.70
C THR A 44 18.90 6.84 9.83
N MET A 45 17.80 6.47 9.15
CA MET A 45 17.78 5.32 8.25
C MET A 45 18.70 5.53 7.04
N MET A 46 18.70 6.73 6.47
CA MET A 46 19.58 7.10 5.37
C MET A 46 21.06 6.93 5.74
N GLY A 47 21.46 7.31 6.95
CA GLY A 47 22.81 7.09 7.47
C GLY A 47 23.17 5.60 7.65
N ASN A 48 22.18 4.75 7.91
CA ASN A 48 22.38 3.30 7.99
C ASN A 48 22.51 2.64 6.60
N PHE A 49 21.75 3.12 5.63
CA PHE A 49 21.72 2.55 4.27
C PHE A 49 22.90 3.05 3.41
N PHE A 50 23.31 4.31 3.57
CA PHE A 50 24.30 4.96 2.73
C PHE A 50 25.49 5.46 3.56
N ARG A 51 26.39 4.57 3.92
CA ARG A 51 27.54 4.87 4.81
C ARG A 51 28.48 5.95 4.29
N ASN A 52 28.55 6.12 2.98
CA ASN A 52 29.44 7.09 2.31
C ASN A 52 28.72 8.38 1.87
N LEU A 53 27.42 8.49 2.13
CA LEU A 53 26.64 9.68 1.76
C LEU A 53 26.91 10.81 2.77
N ASN A 54 27.61 11.85 2.31
CA ASN A 54 27.78 13.06 3.11
C ASN A 54 26.68 14.08 2.77
N LEU A 55 25.89 14.45 3.78
CA LEU A 55 24.84 15.46 3.70
C LEU A 55 25.11 16.67 4.61
N ASP A 56 26.37 16.94 4.96
CA ASP A 56 26.73 18.09 5.80
C ASP A 56 26.30 19.40 5.11
N GLY A 57 25.52 20.21 5.82
CA GLY A 57 24.97 21.46 5.30
C GLY A 57 23.86 21.30 4.23
N LYS A 58 23.39 20.05 3.97
CA LYS A 58 22.40 19.74 2.91
C LYS A 58 21.16 19.02 3.46
N LYS A 59 20.87 19.16 4.75
CA LYS A 59 19.71 18.57 5.41
C LYS A 59 18.74 19.65 5.82
N LEU A 60 17.48 19.49 5.41
CA LEU A 60 16.36 20.21 5.98
C LEU A 60 15.50 19.20 6.75
N VAL A 61 15.63 19.22 8.08
CA VAL A 61 14.84 18.36 8.96
C VAL A 61 13.49 19.03 9.17
N VAL A 62 12.41 18.30 8.90
CA VAL A 62 11.04 18.78 9.08
C VAL A 62 10.35 18.02 10.20
N ALA A 63 9.43 18.70 10.89
CA ALA A 63 8.51 18.14 11.86
C ALA A 63 7.12 17.94 11.26
N ASN A 64 6.25 17.23 11.98
CA ASN A 64 4.87 17.03 11.54
C ASN A 64 4.11 18.37 11.50
N GLY A 65 3.56 18.69 10.34
CA GLY A 65 2.85 19.94 10.09
C GLY A 65 3.73 21.11 9.64
N ASP A 66 5.06 20.92 9.55
CA ASP A 66 5.94 21.93 8.96
C ASP A 66 5.61 22.17 7.50
N SER A 67 5.95 23.38 7.03
CA SER A 67 5.75 23.76 5.62
C SER A 67 7.04 24.30 5.01
N LEU A 68 7.22 24.05 3.72
CA LEU A 68 8.30 24.57 2.88
C LEU A 68 7.70 25.37 1.73
N THR A 69 8.06 26.65 1.64
CA THR A 69 7.63 27.51 0.53
C THR A 69 8.63 27.43 -0.62
N LEU A 70 8.13 27.09 -1.80
CA LEU A 70 8.86 26.97 -3.07
C LEU A 70 8.34 27.99 -4.08
N GLY A 71 8.59 29.26 -3.85
CA GLY A 71 8.04 30.34 -4.68
C GLY A 71 6.51 30.39 -4.62
N LYS A 72 5.83 29.82 -5.61
CA LYS A 72 4.36 29.76 -5.65
C LYS A 72 3.78 28.57 -4.88
N HIS A 73 4.54 27.50 -4.72
CA HIS A 73 4.07 26.26 -4.07
C HIS A 73 4.36 26.29 -2.57
N VAL A 74 3.47 25.69 -1.80
CA VAL A 74 3.66 25.50 -0.37
C VAL A 74 3.44 24.03 -0.06
N LEU A 75 4.52 23.35 0.29
CA LEU A 75 4.51 21.96 0.70
C LEU A 75 4.30 21.86 2.21
N THR A 76 3.35 21.06 2.64
CA THR A 76 3.11 20.73 4.05
C THR A 76 3.41 19.25 4.28
N PHE A 77 4.18 18.93 5.33
CA PHE A 77 4.61 17.58 5.65
C PHE A 77 3.74 16.98 6.75
N VAL A 78 3.10 15.85 6.47
CA VAL A 78 2.25 15.13 7.43
C VAL A 78 2.86 13.78 7.71
N PHE A 79 3.16 13.49 8.96
CA PHE A 79 3.75 12.20 9.34
C PHE A 79 2.70 11.10 9.34
N ALA A 80 3.05 9.98 8.71
CA ALA A 80 2.24 8.79 8.59
C ALA A 80 2.98 7.54 9.13
N PRO A 81 3.42 7.56 10.40
CA PRO A 81 4.23 6.48 10.95
C PRO A 81 3.48 5.17 10.90
N MET A 82 4.17 4.10 10.45
CA MET A 82 3.64 2.74 10.23
C MET A 82 2.61 2.64 9.09
N VAL A 83 2.58 3.62 8.19
CA VAL A 83 1.85 3.52 6.94
C VAL A 83 2.87 3.58 5.76
N HIS A 84 3.72 2.52 5.49
CA HIS A 84 3.73 1.32 6.35
C HIS A 84 4.99 1.22 7.24
N TRP A 85 6.02 2.03 7.04
CA TRP A 85 7.23 2.07 7.87
C TRP A 85 7.21 3.24 8.87
N PRO A 86 8.07 3.20 9.92
CA PRO A 86 7.98 4.15 11.02
C PRO A 86 8.38 5.59 10.69
N GLU A 87 9.07 5.82 9.58
CA GLU A 87 9.54 7.14 9.13
C GLU A 87 8.65 7.78 8.08
N VAL A 88 7.65 7.08 7.56
CA VAL A 88 6.82 7.55 6.45
C VAL A 88 6.21 8.91 6.76
N MET A 89 6.32 9.81 5.79
CA MET A 89 5.57 11.06 5.75
C MET A 89 4.95 11.23 4.37
N VAL A 90 3.83 11.91 4.29
CA VAL A 90 3.20 12.36 3.06
C VAL A 90 3.41 13.86 2.90
N THR A 91 3.34 14.35 1.68
CA THR A 91 3.56 15.78 1.38
C THR A 91 2.36 16.32 0.63
N TYR A 92 1.79 17.41 1.11
CA TYR A 92 0.68 18.08 0.44
C TYR A 92 1.13 19.43 -0.14
N ASP A 93 0.97 19.61 -1.44
CA ASP A 93 1.10 20.91 -2.11
C ASP A 93 -0.27 21.60 -2.10
N SER A 94 -0.38 22.67 -1.31
CA SER A 94 -1.63 23.41 -1.17
C SER A 94 -1.97 24.31 -2.37
N THR A 95 -0.99 24.58 -3.24
CA THR A 95 -1.18 25.40 -4.43
C THR A 95 -1.86 24.64 -5.54
N ASP A 96 -1.34 23.46 -5.87
CA ASP A 96 -1.89 22.58 -6.91
C ASP A 96 -2.83 21.51 -6.33
N LYS A 97 -3.02 21.50 -4.99
CA LYS A 97 -3.90 20.55 -4.27
C LYS A 97 -3.52 19.09 -4.51
N VAL A 98 -2.21 18.85 -4.57
CA VAL A 98 -1.62 17.53 -4.83
C VAL A 98 -1.15 16.89 -3.53
N LEU A 99 -1.59 15.67 -3.28
CA LEU A 99 -1.07 14.83 -2.21
C LEU A 99 -0.07 13.82 -2.78
N PHE A 100 1.20 13.94 -2.41
CA PHE A 100 2.20 12.91 -2.59
C PHE A 100 2.09 11.94 -1.40
N SER A 101 1.49 10.78 -1.63
CA SER A 101 0.95 9.93 -0.58
C SER A 101 1.90 8.82 -0.10
N ALA A 102 3.17 8.84 -0.51
CA ALA A 102 4.08 7.71 -0.35
C ALA A 102 3.42 6.44 -0.93
N ASP A 103 3.41 5.32 -0.19
CA ASP A 103 2.75 4.09 -0.66
C ASP A 103 1.23 4.11 -0.50
N GLY A 104 0.70 5.09 0.20
CA GLY A 104 -0.74 5.25 0.35
C GLY A 104 -1.45 5.40 -1.01
N PHE A 105 -2.54 4.65 -1.20
CA PHE A 105 -3.32 4.58 -2.44
C PHE A 105 -2.60 3.91 -3.62
N GLY A 106 -1.47 3.24 -3.35
CA GLY A 106 -0.76 2.43 -4.34
C GLY A 106 -1.49 1.14 -4.71
N LYS A 107 -1.08 0.55 -5.83
CA LYS A 107 -1.52 -0.76 -6.28
C LYS A 107 -0.38 -1.53 -6.92
N PHE A 108 -0.52 -2.86 -7.00
CA PHE A 108 0.34 -3.69 -7.85
C PHE A 108 0.01 -3.51 -9.34
N GLY A 109 0.84 -4.07 -10.19
CA GLY A 109 0.68 -4.11 -11.63
C GLY A 109 1.40 -2.99 -12.38
N ALA A 110 1.60 -3.20 -13.67
CA ALA A 110 2.24 -2.25 -14.57
C ALA A 110 1.23 -1.18 -15.04
N LEU A 111 1.73 0.02 -15.37
CA LEU A 111 0.87 1.14 -15.79
C LEU A 111 0.30 0.99 -17.20
N ASP A 112 0.85 0.07 -17.99
CA ASP A 112 0.43 -0.24 -19.36
C ASP A 112 -0.49 -1.48 -19.45
N VAL A 113 -0.92 -2.02 -18.32
CA VAL A 113 -1.88 -3.11 -18.21
C VAL A 113 -3.18 -2.58 -17.64
N GLU A 114 -4.30 -2.86 -18.31
CA GLU A 114 -5.63 -2.53 -17.81
C GLU A 114 -6.04 -3.56 -16.74
N GLU A 115 -6.12 -3.12 -15.50
CA GLU A 115 -6.46 -3.94 -14.33
C GLU A 115 -7.46 -3.20 -13.45
N ASP A 116 -8.29 -3.95 -12.73
CA ASP A 116 -9.16 -3.38 -11.70
C ASP A 116 -8.32 -2.80 -10.56
N TRP A 117 -8.46 -1.50 -10.32
CA TRP A 117 -7.73 -0.81 -9.24
C TRP A 117 -8.08 -1.41 -7.88
N ASP A 118 -9.35 -1.69 -7.61
CA ASP A 118 -9.82 -2.16 -6.29
C ASP A 118 -9.16 -3.50 -5.91
N CYS A 119 -9.06 -4.43 -6.84
CA CYS A 119 -8.44 -5.73 -6.62
C CYS A 119 -6.95 -5.60 -6.28
N GLU A 120 -6.19 -4.96 -7.17
CA GLU A 120 -4.74 -4.83 -7.01
C GLU A 120 -4.34 -3.89 -5.86
N ALA A 121 -5.13 -2.86 -5.58
CA ALA A 121 -4.92 -1.98 -4.44
C ALA A 121 -5.27 -2.66 -3.11
N ARG A 122 -6.31 -3.49 -3.05
CA ARG A 122 -6.67 -4.27 -1.85
C ARG A 122 -5.60 -5.31 -1.55
N ARG A 123 -5.09 -5.99 -2.58
CA ARG A 123 -3.98 -6.94 -2.48
C ARG A 123 -2.73 -6.26 -1.95
N TYR A 124 -2.39 -5.08 -2.48
CA TYR A 124 -1.29 -4.24 -2.02
C TYR A 124 -1.51 -3.82 -0.56
N TYR A 125 -2.68 -3.28 -0.24
CA TYR A 125 -3.03 -2.80 1.09
C TYR A 125 -2.93 -3.90 2.15
N ILE A 126 -3.58 -5.05 1.97
CA ILE A 126 -3.58 -6.10 2.99
C ILE A 126 -2.18 -6.68 3.23
N GLY A 127 -1.38 -6.79 2.18
CA GLY A 127 -0.01 -7.32 2.24
C GLY A 127 0.95 -6.40 3.01
N ILE A 128 0.78 -5.09 2.91
CA ILE A 128 1.76 -4.10 3.38
C ILE A 128 1.26 -3.34 4.61
N VAL A 129 0.03 -2.84 4.58
CA VAL A 129 -0.52 -1.91 5.59
C VAL A 129 -1.59 -2.56 6.47
N GLY A 130 -2.13 -3.71 6.10
CA GLY A 130 -3.33 -4.30 6.68
C GLY A 130 -3.41 -4.34 8.20
N LYS A 131 -2.31 -4.62 8.90
CA LYS A 131 -2.26 -4.63 10.37
C LYS A 131 -2.21 -3.23 11.02
N TYR A 132 -2.03 -2.17 10.23
CA TYR A 132 -1.87 -0.80 10.72
C TYR A 132 -3.12 0.07 10.48
N GLY A 133 -4.31 -0.51 10.44
CA GLY A 133 -5.57 0.19 10.16
C GLY A 133 -5.79 1.43 11.03
N ALA A 134 -5.46 1.38 12.33
CA ALA A 134 -5.59 2.54 13.21
C ALA A 134 -4.71 3.73 12.80
N GLN A 135 -3.52 3.46 12.25
CA GLN A 135 -2.60 4.49 11.74
C GLN A 135 -3.13 5.08 10.42
N VAL A 136 -3.65 4.25 9.54
CA VAL A 136 -4.32 4.70 8.31
C VAL A 136 -5.53 5.56 8.62
N GLN A 137 -6.37 5.19 9.60
CA GLN A 137 -7.51 6.00 10.04
C GLN A 137 -7.10 7.39 10.56
N LYS A 138 -5.94 7.50 11.24
CA LYS A 138 -5.39 8.80 11.64
C LYS A 138 -4.96 9.64 10.43
N LEU A 139 -4.32 9.01 9.46
CA LEU A 139 -3.90 9.68 8.23
C LEU A 139 -5.12 10.17 7.42
N LEU A 140 -6.16 9.34 7.26
CA LEU A 140 -7.40 9.73 6.59
C LEU A 140 -8.09 10.92 7.27
N LYS A 141 -8.11 10.96 8.61
CA LYS A 141 -8.66 12.11 9.36
C LYS A 141 -7.86 13.39 9.11
N ALA A 142 -6.53 13.31 9.02
CA ALA A 142 -5.71 14.46 8.68
C ALA A 142 -5.94 14.90 7.22
N ALA A 143 -5.99 13.96 6.28
CA ALA A 143 -6.26 14.22 4.87
C ALA A 143 -7.64 14.83 4.62
N ALA A 144 -8.65 14.47 5.40
CA ALA A 144 -10.01 15.01 5.29
C ALA A 144 -10.10 16.53 5.53
N THR A 145 -9.08 17.15 6.12
CA THR A 145 -9.01 18.60 6.32
C THR A 145 -8.37 19.34 5.14
N LEU A 146 -7.86 18.60 4.14
CA LEU A 146 -7.16 19.14 2.98
C LEU A 146 -8.07 19.11 1.75
N ASP A 147 -7.93 20.11 0.88
CA ASP A 147 -8.60 20.14 -0.43
C ASP A 147 -7.72 19.40 -1.46
N ILE A 148 -7.82 18.08 -1.48
CA ILE A 148 -7.02 17.21 -2.35
C ILE A 148 -7.76 17.03 -3.67
N GLN A 149 -7.09 17.32 -4.79
CA GLN A 149 -7.61 17.14 -6.15
C GLN A 149 -6.80 16.13 -6.97
N THR A 150 -5.59 15.80 -6.52
CA THR A 150 -4.73 14.80 -7.13
C THR A 150 -4.00 14.02 -6.04
N ILE A 151 -3.92 12.69 -6.20
CA ILE A 151 -3.09 11.84 -5.35
C ILE A 151 -2.01 11.20 -6.22
N CYS A 152 -0.75 11.34 -5.79
CA CYS A 152 0.43 10.78 -6.44
C CYS A 152 1.04 9.71 -5.52
N PRO A 153 0.65 8.44 -5.66
CA PRO A 153 1.28 7.35 -4.94
C PRO A 153 2.65 7.00 -5.53
N LEU A 154 3.49 6.31 -4.76
CA LEU A 154 4.77 5.80 -5.25
C LEU A 154 4.63 4.57 -6.13
N HIS A 155 3.50 3.83 -6.02
CA HIS A 155 3.14 2.71 -6.87
C HIS A 155 1.77 2.94 -7.53
N GLY A 156 1.62 2.52 -8.79
CA GLY A 156 0.38 2.65 -9.53
C GLY A 156 0.19 4.01 -10.22
N PRO A 157 -1.01 4.31 -10.71
CA PRO A 157 -1.29 5.52 -11.47
C PRO A 157 -1.47 6.75 -10.58
N ILE A 158 -1.29 7.92 -11.17
CA ILE A 158 -1.75 9.19 -10.57
C ILE A 158 -3.29 9.19 -10.56
N LEU A 159 -3.89 9.53 -9.43
CA LEU A 159 -5.33 9.54 -9.24
C LEU A 159 -5.84 10.99 -9.28
N THR A 160 -6.66 11.31 -10.28
CA THR A 160 -7.18 12.66 -10.52
C THR A 160 -8.70 12.74 -10.53
N GLU A 161 -9.37 11.59 -10.64
CA GLU A 161 -10.80 11.49 -10.73
C GLU A 161 -11.35 10.57 -9.64
N ASN A 162 -12.60 10.80 -9.25
CA ASN A 162 -13.31 9.93 -8.29
C ASN A 162 -12.54 9.65 -6.98
N LEU A 163 -11.80 10.63 -6.45
CA LEU A 163 -10.97 10.46 -5.26
C LEU A 163 -11.75 9.94 -4.05
N GLY A 164 -13.05 10.26 -3.96
CA GLY A 164 -13.95 9.75 -2.92
C GLY A 164 -14.00 8.23 -2.86
N HIS A 165 -13.95 7.54 -4.01
CA HIS A 165 -13.92 6.08 -4.09
C HIS A 165 -12.67 5.50 -3.40
N TYR A 166 -11.50 6.02 -3.70
CA TYR A 166 -10.24 5.55 -3.12
C TYR A 166 -10.18 5.79 -1.60
N LEU A 167 -10.67 6.95 -1.16
CA LEU A 167 -10.75 7.28 0.26
C LEU A 167 -11.75 6.36 1.00
N GLU A 168 -12.90 6.05 0.39
CA GLU A 168 -13.89 5.13 0.94
C GLU A 168 -13.33 3.71 1.08
N LYS A 169 -12.61 3.21 0.05
CA LYS A 169 -11.95 1.90 0.12
C LYS A 169 -10.95 1.83 1.26
N TYR A 170 -10.11 2.83 1.38
CA TYR A 170 -9.14 2.91 2.47
C TYR A 170 -9.82 3.02 3.85
N ASP A 171 -10.96 3.72 3.98
CA ASP A 171 -11.75 3.73 5.22
C ASP A 171 -12.31 2.35 5.55
N ILE A 172 -12.91 1.66 4.58
CA ILE A 172 -13.44 0.30 4.75
C ILE A 172 -12.33 -0.65 5.21
N TRP A 173 -11.21 -0.68 4.49
CA TRP A 173 -10.12 -1.61 4.76
C TRP A 173 -9.44 -1.33 6.11
N SER A 174 -9.17 -0.06 6.41
CA SER A 174 -8.48 0.33 7.65
C SER A 174 -9.35 0.29 8.90
N SER A 175 -10.66 0.30 8.75
CA SER A 175 -11.62 0.07 9.83
C SER A 175 -12.03 -1.40 9.97
N TYR A 176 -11.47 -2.30 9.15
CA TYR A 176 -11.77 -3.73 9.11
C TYR A 176 -13.25 -4.05 8.88
N LYS A 177 -13.93 -3.20 8.13
CA LYS A 177 -15.31 -3.46 7.68
C LYS A 177 -15.30 -4.48 6.55
N VAL A 178 -16.36 -5.27 6.46
CA VAL A 178 -16.59 -6.14 5.31
C VAL A 178 -16.88 -5.28 4.08
N GLU A 179 -16.11 -5.44 3.03
CA GLU A 179 -16.28 -4.66 1.80
C GLU A 179 -17.44 -5.16 0.95
N SER A 180 -17.57 -6.47 0.84
CA SER A 180 -18.58 -7.12 0.02
C SER A 180 -19.18 -8.34 0.73
N GLU A 181 -20.46 -8.61 0.49
CA GLU A 181 -21.11 -9.82 1.00
C GLU A 181 -20.71 -11.04 0.16
N GLY A 182 -20.20 -12.08 0.83
CA GLY A 182 -19.77 -13.31 0.20
C GLY A 182 -19.04 -14.25 1.14
N VAL A 183 -18.57 -15.36 0.59
CA VAL A 183 -17.82 -16.41 1.31
C VAL A 183 -16.64 -16.84 0.46
N VAL A 184 -15.46 -16.88 1.03
CA VAL A 184 -14.27 -17.50 0.43
C VAL A 184 -14.11 -18.91 1.00
N ILE A 185 -13.87 -19.89 0.15
CA ILE A 185 -13.54 -21.26 0.52
C ILE A 185 -12.12 -21.55 0.03
N ALA A 186 -11.16 -21.58 0.93
CA ALA A 186 -9.79 -21.96 0.64
C ALA A 186 -9.57 -23.43 1.01
N TYR A 187 -9.07 -24.23 0.08
CA TYR A 187 -8.93 -25.65 0.32
C TYR A 187 -7.62 -26.25 -0.22
N THR A 188 -7.29 -27.43 0.32
CA THR A 188 -6.29 -28.33 -0.24
C THR A 188 -6.86 -29.75 -0.34
N SER A 189 -6.54 -30.47 -1.41
CA SER A 189 -7.02 -31.83 -1.66
C SER A 189 -5.98 -32.66 -2.40
N VAL A 190 -5.69 -33.86 -1.92
CA VAL A 190 -4.75 -34.80 -2.56
C VAL A 190 -5.50 -35.76 -3.49
N TYR A 191 -6.53 -36.44 -2.98
CA TYR A 191 -7.28 -37.48 -3.72
C TYR A 191 -8.63 -36.98 -4.25
N GLY A 192 -8.94 -35.69 -4.14
CA GLY A 192 -10.17 -35.10 -4.64
C GLY A 192 -11.36 -35.18 -3.69
N ASN A 193 -11.28 -35.83 -2.54
CA ASN A 193 -12.41 -35.95 -1.63
C ASN A 193 -12.77 -34.62 -0.97
N THR A 194 -11.76 -33.87 -0.47
CA THR A 194 -11.97 -32.52 0.08
C THR A 194 -12.48 -31.57 -1.00
N LYS A 195 -11.93 -31.65 -2.22
CA LYS A 195 -12.42 -30.88 -3.38
C LYS A 195 -13.92 -31.10 -3.60
N LYS A 196 -14.40 -32.37 -3.67
CA LYS A 196 -15.83 -32.68 -3.84
C LYS A 196 -16.70 -32.14 -2.71
N ALA A 197 -16.20 -32.20 -1.47
CA ALA A 197 -16.92 -31.63 -0.34
C ALA A 197 -17.05 -30.11 -0.42
N VAL A 198 -15.98 -29.43 -0.85
CA VAL A 198 -15.96 -27.99 -1.08
C VAL A 198 -16.89 -27.57 -2.23
N GLU A 199 -16.87 -28.30 -3.36
CA GLU A 199 -17.77 -28.06 -4.48
C GLU A 199 -19.25 -28.19 -4.06
N LEU A 200 -19.57 -29.22 -3.27
CA LEU A 200 -20.92 -29.39 -2.73
C LEU A 200 -21.29 -28.26 -1.76
N LEU A 201 -20.35 -27.82 -0.91
CA LEU A 201 -20.58 -26.68 -0.01
C LEU A 201 -20.83 -25.39 -0.77
N ALA A 202 -20.01 -25.08 -1.79
CA ALA A 202 -20.18 -23.91 -2.65
C ALA A 202 -21.57 -23.90 -3.30
N GLN A 203 -21.98 -25.02 -3.92
CA GLN A 203 -23.30 -25.17 -4.50
C GLN A 203 -24.40 -24.91 -3.44
N LYS A 204 -24.27 -25.46 -2.24
CA LYS A 204 -25.25 -25.28 -1.15
C LYS A 204 -25.35 -23.85 -0.67
N LEU A 205 -24.25 -23.11 -0.64
CA LEU A 205 -24.23 -21.69 -0.30
C LEU A 205 -24.94 -20.86 -1.36
N GLU A 206 -24.70 -21.14 -2.64
CA GLU A 206 -25.38 -20.49 -3.77
C GLU A 206 -26.88 -20.79 -3.78
N GLU A 207 -27.29 -22.05 -3.61
CA GLU A 207 -28.69 -22.47 -3.47
C GLU A 207 -29.43 -21.75 -2.32
N LYS A 208 -28.69 -21.38 -1.26
CA LYS A 208 -29.22 -20.62 -0.11
C LYS A 208 -29.16 -19.11 -0.29
N GLY A 209 -28.78 -18.62 -1.46
CA GLY A 209 -28.75 -17.20 -1.80
C GLY A 209 -27.50 -16.45 -1.33
N CYS A 210 -26.38 -17.14 -1.09
CA CYS A 210 -25.12 -16.47 -0.87
C CYS A 210 -24.75 -15.62 -2.12
N PRO A 211 -24.55 -14.30 -2.00
CA PRO A 211 -24.41 -13.43 -3.17
C PRO A 211 -23.12 -13.69 -3.95
N LYS A 212 -22.06 -14.18 -3.28
CA LYS A 212 -20.81 -14.57 -3.91
C LYS A 212 -20.16 -15.71 -3.14
N VAL A 213 -19.72 -16.73 -3.86
CA VAL A 213 -18.87 -17.81 -3.34
C VAL A 213 -17.62 -17.88 -4.23
N THR A 214 -16.45 -17.68 -3.62
CA THR A 214 -15.16 -17.83 -4.31
C THR A 214 -14.42 -19.02 -3.73
N VAL A 215 -13.87 -19.88 -4.60
CA VAL A 215 -13.22 -21.13 -4.19
C VAL A 215 -11.78 -21.14 -4.70
N PHE A 216 -10.82 -21.39 -3.80
CA PHE A 216 -9.41 -21.47 -4.12
C PHE A 216 -8.80 -22.82 -3.76
N ASP A 217 -8.16 -23.47 -4.74
CA ASP A 217 -7.27 -24.60 -4.51
C ASP A 217 -5.86 -24.06 -4.21
N LEU A 218 -5.53 -23.94 -2.93
CA LEU A 218 -4.27 -23.32 -2.48
C LEU A 218 -3.00 -23.99 -3.02
N ALA A 219 -3.11 -25.19 -3.62
CA ALA A 219 -1.97 -25.87 -4.26
C ALA A 219 -1.81 -25.49 -5.74
N ARG A 220 -2.78 -24.78 -6.34
CA ARG A 220 -2.84 -24.49 -7.79
C ARG A 220 -3.16 -23.05 -8.12
N ASP A 221 -3.95 -22.39 -7.28
CA ASP A 221 -4.37 -21.02 -7.47
C ASP A 221 -3.42 -20.03 -6.78
N ASP A 222 -3.50 -18.76 -7.10
CA ASP A 222 -2.70 -17.72 -6.44
C ASP A 222 -3.16 -17.54 -4.98
N MET A 223 -2.25 -17.87 -4.06
CA MET A 223 -2.52 -17.73 -2.63
C MET A 223 -2.70 -16.27 -2.20
N ALA A 224 -2.03 -15.33 -2.86
CA ALA A 224 -2.15 -13.91 -2.55
C ALA A 224 -3.54 -13.38 -2.94
N GLU A 225 -4.10 -13.87 -4.05
CA GLU A 225 -5.49 -13.64 -4.45
C GLU A 225 -6.48 -14.18 -3.41
N ALA A 226 -6.23 -15.41 -2.93
CA ALA A 226 -7.08 -16.01 -1.90
C ALA A 226 -7.06 -15.22 -0.58
N VAL A 227 -5.93 -14.63 -0.20
CA VAL A 227 -5.82 -13.74 0.98
C VAL A 227 -6.60 -12.45 0.77
N GLU A 228 -6.44 -11.84 -0.41
CA GLU A 228 -7.12 -10.60 -0.78
C GLU A 228 -8.65 -10.77 -0.77
N GLU A 229 -9.16 -11.82 -1.39
CA GLU A 229 -10.59 -12.14 -1.41
C GLU A 229 -11.13 -12.47 0.00
N ALA A 230 -10.35 -13.16 0.85
CA ALA A 230 -10.74 -13.40 2.24
C ALA A 230 -10.87 -12.09 3.04
N PHE A 231 -10.01 -11.11 2.75
CA PHE A 231 -10.11 -9.78 3.35
C PHE A 231 -11.33 -9.01 2.85
N ARG A 232 -11.65 -9.12 1.57
CA ARG A 232 -12.80 -8.48 0.93
C ARG A 232 -14.14 -8.94 1.50
N TYR A 233 -14.34 -10.26 1.61
CA TYR A 233 -15.64 -10.82 1.99
C TYR A 233 -15.82 -11.07 3.49
N GLY A 234 -14.79 -11.12 4.27
CA GLY A 234 -14.85 -11.28 5.72
C GLY A 234 -15.43 -12.61 6.23
N LYS A 235 -15.80 -13.55 5.34
CA LYS A 235 -16.28 -14.89 5.68
C LYS A 235 -15.39 -15.91 4.97
N LEU A 236 -14.71 -16.74 5.77
CA LEU A 236 -13.71 -17.69 5.28
C LEU A 236 -14.03 -19.12 5.77
N VAL A 237 -13.99 -20.06 4.84
CA VAL A 237 -14.03 -21.51 5.12
C VAL A 237 -12.68 -22.09 4.77
N LEU A 238 -12.06 -22.80 5.70
CA LEU A 238 -10.81 -23.53 5.50
C LEU A 238 -11.10 -25.02 5.42
N ALA A 239 -10.75 -25.66 4.29
CA ALA A 239 -10.96 -27.08 4.09
C ALA A 239 -9.62 -27.76 3.70
N THR A 240 -9.12 -28.61 4.58
CA THR A 240 -7.81 -29.25 4.38
C THR A 240 -7.83 -30.71 4.77
N ILE A 241 -6.77 -31.41 4.42
CA ILE A 241 -6.52 -32.79 4.82
C ILE A 241 -5.43 -32.86 5.89
N THR A 242 -5.44 -33.97 6.64
CA THR A 242 -4.27 -34.36 7.45
C THR A 242 -3.19 -34.90 6.53
N TYR A 243 -1.99 -34.39 6.67
CA TYR A 243 -0.82 -34.81 5.94
C TYR A 243 0.36 -34.96 6.90
N ASN A 244 0.97 -36.15 6.97
CA ASN A 244 2.07 -36.45 7.90
C ASN A 244 1.76 -36.09 9.38
N GLY A 245 0.53 -36.30 9.82
CA GLY A 245 0.08 -35.98 11.18
C GLY A 245 -0.16 -34.49 11.45
N ASP A 246 -0.21 -33.66 10.41
CA ASP A 246 -0.34 -32.22 10.49
C ASP A 246 -1.22 -31.65 9.37
N ILE A 247 -1.39 -30.35 9.33
CA ILE A 247 -2.08 -29.61 8.25
C ILE A 247 -1.25 -29.71 6.96
N PHE A 248 -1.90 -29.83 5.82
CA PHE A 248 -1.21 -29.80 4.53
C PHE A 248 -0.43 -28.49 4.34
N PRO A 249 0.81 -28.54 3.82
CA PRO A 249 1.74 -27.40 3.82
C PRO A 249 1.17 -26.08 3.26
N PHE A 250 0.48 -26.13 2.13
CA PHE A 250 -0.10 -24.91 1.53
C PHE A 250 -1.16 -24.26 2.42
N MET A 251 -2.01 -25.07 3.09
CA MET A 251 -2.98 -24.53 4.05
C MET A 251 -2.32 -23.97 5.32
N ARG A 252 -1.17 -24.51 5.70
CA ARG A 252 -0.39 -23.96 6.82
C ARG A 252 0.21 -22.60 6.47
N THR A 253 0.65 -22.42 5.24
CA THR A 253 1.25 -21.16 4.74
C THR A 253 0.20 -20.07 4.61
N TYR A 254 -1.00 -20.43 4.10
CA TYR A 254 -2.15 -19.55 4.00
C TYR A 254 -2.64 -19.08 5.37
#